data_7154dcb71d3d3aa2fc73b3dee28896db
#
_entry.id   7154dcb71d3d3aa2fc73b3dee28896db
#
_cell.length_a   1.000
_cell.length_b   1.000
_cell.length_c   1.000
_cell.angle_alpha   90.00
_cell.angle_beta   90.00
_cell.angle_gamma   90.00
#
_symmetry.space_group_name_H-M   'P 1'
#
loop_
_entity.id
_entity.type
_entity.pdbx_description
1 polymer ?
#
loop_
_entity_poly.entity_id
_entity_poly.type
_entity_poly.pdbx_seq_one_letter_code
_entity_poly.pdbx_strand_id
1 'polypeptide(L)'
;PVFLLGHSMGGFTVSLYGAKYPDKKLRGIITSGALTADNGNLICGVPGEMDVHMRLANQLGSGVCSVQEVVDWYGKDPYNKQSFTAGLCYAICDGLDWFKEKKAEFHYPVLMTHGEKDGLVSVQDTYDFFKEAGSKDKQMKIYGGLFHEILNEYCKDEVIGDMIRWMEVRI
;
A
#
# COMPACT_ATOMS: atom_id res chain seq x y z
N PRO A 1 13.43 17.87 6.91
CA PRO A 1 12.21 17.41 6.25
C PRO A 1 11.92 15.94 6.63
N VAL A 2 10.63 15.59 6.76
CA VAL A 2 10.19 14.22 7.06
C VAL A 2 9.18 13.81 6.00
N PHE A 3 9.41 12.63 5.42
CA PHE A 3 8.47 11.94 4.53
C PHE A 3 8.04 10.63 5.16
N LEU A 4 6.84 10.17 4.88
CA LEU A 4 6.40 8.81 5.19
C LEU A 4 6.35 7.99 3.90
N LEU A 5 6.88 6.77 3.96
CA LEU A 5 6.72 5.79 2.89
C LEU A 5 6.01 4.57 3.46
N GLY A 6 5.00 4.08 2.76
CA GLY A 6 4.28 2.87 3.13
C GLY A 6 4.05 1.95 1.93
N HIS A 7 4.32 0.66 2.12
CA HIS A 7 4.07 -0.37 1.13
C HIS A 7 2.89 -1.25 1.55
N SER A 8 2.02 -1.62 0.61
CA SER A 8 0.90 -2.53 0.86
C SER A 8 -0.01 -2.04 1.99
N MET A 9 -0.21 -2.84 3.05
CA MET A 9 -0.89 -2.44 4.28
C MET A 9 -0.23 -1.22 4.94
N GLY A 10 1.10 -1.08 4.84
CA GLY A 10 1.81 0.13 5.28
C GLY A 10 1.45 1.36 4.46
N GLY A 11 1.20 1.19 3.15
CA GLY A 11 0.68 2.24 2.27
C GLY A 11 -0.71 2.70 2.69
N PHE A 12 -1.57 1.77 3.07
CA PHE A 12 -2.86 2.07 3.68
C PHE A 12 -2.70 2.85 5.00
N THR A 13 -1.81 2.39 5.87
CA THR A 13 -1.56 3.03 7.17
C THR A 13 -1.12 4.49 7.03
N VAL A 14 -0.17 4.79 6.13
CA VAL A 14 0.28 6.18 5.91
C VAL A 14 -0.78 7.03 5.22
N SER A 15 -1.65 6.42 4.42
CA SER A 15 -2.79 7.10 3.80
C SER A 15 -3.85 7.48 4.83
N LEU A 16 -4.21 6.55 5.71
CA LEU A 16 -5.08 6.82 6.87
C LEU A 16 -4.51 7.92 7.76
N TYR A 17 -3.20 7.83 8.06
CA TYR A 17 -2.52 8.85 8.86
C TYR A 17 -2.64 10.22 8.22
N GLY A 18 -2.40 10.33 6.92
CA GLY A 18 -2.47 11.59 6.18
C GLY A 18 -3.87 12.22 6.18
N ALA A 19 -4.93 11.41 6.06
CA ALA A 19 -6.30 11.90 6.14
C ALA A 19 -6.70 12.29 7.57
N LYS A 20 -6.23 11.52 8.57
CA LYS A 20 -6.60 11.74 9.98
C LYS A 20 -5.85 12.88 10.66
N TYR A 21 -4.61 13.17 10.22
CA TYR A 21 -3.73 14.15 10.85
C TYR A 21 -3.17 15.14 9.82
N PRO A 22 -4.00 16.03 9.26
CA PRO A 22 -3.61 16.91 8.14
C PRO A 22 -2.58 17.97 8.52
N ASP A 23 -2.44 18.30 9.81
CA ASP A 23 -1.62 19.42 10.30
C ASP A 23 -0.23 19.03 10.80
N LYS A 24 0.24 17.80 10.49
CA LYS A 24 1.59 17.38 10.90
C LYS A 24 2.65 17.91 9.92
N LYS A 25 3.87 18.13 10.42
CA LYS A 25 4.99 18.69 9.65
C LYS A 25 5.64 17.65 8.73
N LEU A 26 4.82 17.00 7.88
CA LEU A 26 5.32 16.12 6.82
C LEU A 26 5.53 16.92 5.53
N ARG A 27 6.59 16.61 4.81
CA ARG A 27 6.85 17.15 3.47
C ARG A 27 6.10 16.41 2.39
N GLY A 28 5.74 15.15 2.65
CA GLY A 28 4.94 14.36 1.75
C GLY A 28 4.81 12.91 2.19
N ILE A 29 3.96 12.18 1.49
CA ILE A 29 3.70 10.75 1.70
C ILE A 29 3.94 10.02 0.38
N ILE A 30 4.58 8.85 0.46
CA ILE A 30 4.78 7.96 -0.67
C ILE A 30 4.07 6.64 -0.38
N THR A 31 3.29 6.16 -1.33
CA THR A 31 2.65 4.85 -1.24
C THR A 31 3.18 3.91 -2.34
N SER A 32 3.31 2.64 -2.02
CA SER A 32 3.72 1.58 -2.95
C SER A 32 2.75 0.41 -2.82
N GLY A 33 2.02 0.09 -3.88
CA GLY A 33 1.04 -1.00 -3.88
C GLY A 33 0.04 -0.91 -2.73
N ALA A 34 -0.45 0.31 -2.42
CA ALA A 34 -1.22 0.56 -1.20
C ALA A 34 -2.65 0.02 -1.28
N LEU A 35 -3.06 -0.73 -0.27
CA LEU A 35 -4.42 -1.25 -0.09
C LEU A 35 -5.35 -0.12 0.38
N THR A 36 -5.96 0.64 -0.53
CA THR A 36 -6.74 1.84 -0.19
C THR A 36 -8.25 1.72 -0.45
N ALA A 37 -8.69 0.60 -1.05
CA ALA A 37 -10.10 0.31 -1.30
C ALA A 37 -10.44 -1.19 -1.27
N ASP A 38 -9.42 -2.07 -1.36
CA ASP A 38 -9.58 -3.53 -1.48
C ASP A 38 -10.43 -3.97 -2.69
N ASN A 39 -10.27 -3.29 -3.82
CA ASN A 39 -10.98 -3.62 -5.08
C ASN A 39 -10.71 -5.07 -5.54
N GLY A 40 -9.59 -5.66 -5.12
CA GLY A 40 -9.24 -7.06 -5.36
C GLY A 40 -9.89 -8.05 -4.39
N ASN A 41 -10.62 -7.55 -3.38
CA ASN A 41 -11.21 -8.37 -2.31
C ASN A 41 -10.19 -9.30 -1.60
N LEU A 42 -8.99 -8.75 -1.37
CA LEU A 42 -7.87 -9.47 -0.75
C LEU A 42 -8.12 -9.76 0.74
N ILE A 43 -8.70 -8.81 1.44
CA ILE A 43 -8.83 -8.80 2.91
C ILE A 43 -10.29 -8.87 3.35
N CYS A 44 -11.17 -8.09 2.74
CA CYS A 44 -12.55 -7.95 3.20
C CYS A 44 -13.48 -9.10 2.79
N GLY A 45 -12.95 -10.08 2.03
CA GLY A 45 -13.65 -11.35 1.77
C GLY A 45 -13.65 -12.34 2.95
N VAL A 46 -12.95 -12.01 4.05
CA VAL A 46 -12.94 -12.85 5.27
C VAL A 46 -14.32 -12.79 5.93
N PRO A 47 -14.96 -13.95 6.26
CA PRO A 47 -16.27 -13.95 6.92
C PRO A 47 -16.27 -13.18 8.25
N GLY A 48 -17.24 -12.28 8.45
CA GLY A 48 -17.34 -11.42 9.63
C GLY A 48 -17.72 -12.11 10.94
N GLU A 49 -18.02 -13.42 10.88
CA GLU A 49 -18.46 -14.22 12.04
C GLU A 49 -17.33 -15.03 12.69
N MET A 50 -16.09 -14.89 12.20
CA MET A 50 -14.95 -15.62 12.77
C MET A 50 -14.50 -15.00 14.09
N ASP A 51 -14.02 -15.85 15.00
CA ASP A 51 -13.35 -15.36 16.22
C ASP A 51 -12.17 -14.45 15.84
N VAL A 52 -12.08 -13.29 16.46
CA VAL A 52 -11.05 -12.27 16.16
C VAL A 52 -9.62 -12.80 16.35
N HIS A 53 -9.43 -13.81 17.21
CA HIS A 53 -8.14 -14.45 17.46
C HIS A 53 -7.85 -15.62 16.51
N MET A 54 -8.83 -16.03 15.69
CA MET A 54 -8.60 -17.09 14.70
C MET A 54 -7.46 -16.72 13.77
N ARG A 55 -6.55 -17.68 13.58
CA ARG A 55 -5.39 -17.47 12.72
C ARG A 55 -5.65 -17.96 11.32
N LEU A 56 -5.41 -17.11 10.36
CA LEU A 56 -5.49 -17.35 8.94
C LEU A 56 -4.09 -17.51 8.36
N ALA A 57 -3.88 -18.46 7.47
CA ALA A 57 -2.58 -18.65 6.84
C ALA A 57 -2.25 -17.47 5.90
N ASN A 58 -0.99 -17.04 5.92
CA ASN A 58 -0.48 -16.10 4.93
C ASN A 58 -0.17 -16.85 3.63
N GLN A 59 -0.91 -16.57 2.58
CA GLN A 59 -0.78 -17.22 1.26
C GLN A 59 -0.31 -16.24 0.17
N LEU A 60 0.29 -15.12 0.52
CA LEU A 60 0.62 -14.04 -0.40
C LEU A 60 1.83 -14.31 -1.31
N GLY A 61 2.50 -15.45 -1.21
CA GLY A 61 3.79 -15.71 -1.86
C GLY A 61 3.84 -15.54 -3.40
N SER A 62 2.85 -16.03 -4.14
CA SER A 62 2.94 -16.14 -5.61
C SER A 62 2.64 -14.86 -6.39
N GLY A 63 2.20 -13.80 -5.76
CA GLY A 63 1.85 -12.53 -6.43
C GLY A 63 2.73 -11.36 -6.04
N VAL A 64 3.75 -11.59 -5.20
CA VAL A 64 4.49 -10.49 -4.58
C VAL A 64 5.50 -9.83 -5.54
N CYS A 65 6.20 -10.60 -6.37
CA CYS A 65 7.28 -10.10 -7.20
C CYS A 65 7.46 -10.94 -8.47
N SER A 66 7.96 -10.36 -9.56
CA SER A 66 8.34 -11.10 -10.76
C SER A 66 9.69 -11.78 -10.63
N VAL A 67 10.51 -11.38 -9.67
CA VAL A 67 11.84 -11.95 -9.39
C VAL A 67 11.68 -13.19 -8.52
N GLN A 68 11.93 -14.38 -9.09
CA GLN A 68 11.70 -15.65 -8.40
C GLN A 68 12.47 -15.78 -7.08
N GLU A 69 13.68 -15.25 -7.01
CA GLU A 69 14.50 -15.26 -5.79
C GLU A 69 13.84 -14.50 -4.64
N VAL A 70 13.13 -13.39 -4.93
CA VAL A 70 12.37 -12.61 -3.96
C VAL A 70 11.18 -13.42 -3.46
N VAL A 71 10.46 -14.08 -4.36
CA VAL A 71 9.32 -14.95 -4.01
C VAL A 71 9.77 -16.12 -3.13
N ASP A 72 10.89 -16.76 -3.48
CA ASP A 72 11.45 -17.87 -2.71
C ASP A 72 11.93 -17.45 -1.32
N TRP A 73 12.49 -16.24 -1.22
CA TRP A 73 12.91 -15.65 0.06
C TRP A 73 11.73 -15.25 0.92
N TYR A 74 10.66 -14.70 0.32
CA TYR A 74 9.45 -14.29 1.03
C TYR A 74 8.89 -15.39 1.95
N GLY A 75 8.84 -16.64 1.46
CA GLY A 75 8.39 -17.78 2.23
C GLY A 75 9.35 -18.26 3.33
N LYS A 76 10.63 -17.87 3.26
CA LYS A 76 11.71 -18.32 4.18
C LYS A 76 12.12 -17.25 5.18
N ASP A 77 11.77 -15.98 4.93
CA ASP A 77 12.14 -14.86 5.79
C ASP A 77 11.51 -15.04 7.19
N PRO A 78 12.34 -15.13 8.26
CA PRO A 78 11.84 -15.29 9.61
C PRO A 78 11.03 -14.10 10.13
N TYR A 79 11.13 -12.94 9.50
CA TYR A 79 10.36 -11.75 9.83
C TYR A 79 8.99 -11.73 9.18
N ASN A 80 8.79 -12.46 8.09
CA ASN A 80 7.48 -12.63 7.46
C ASN A 80 6.61 -13.57 8.29
N LYS A 81 5.47 -13.08 8.74
CA LYS A 81 4.54 -13.89 9.51
C LYS A 81 3.80 -14.88 8.63
N GLN A 82 3.82 -16.14 9.01
CA GLN A 82 3.14 -17.22 8.29
C GLN A 82 1.62 -17.22 8.51
N SER A 83 1.13 -16.38 9.40
CA SER A 83 -0.30 -16.22 9.67
C SER A 83 -0.60 -14.86 10.30
N PHE A 84 -1.84 -14.42 10.14
CA PHE A 84 -2.41 -13.23 10.75
C PHE A 84 -3.76 -13.58 11.40
N THR A 85 -4.38 -12.66 12.12
CA THR A 85 -5.66 -12.93 12.78
C THR A 85 -6.84 -12.40 11.95
N ALA A 86 -8.02 -13.01 12.09
CA ALA A 86 -9.25 -12.48 11.52
C ALA A 86 -9.53 -11.05 12.01
N GLY A 87 -9.21 -10.76 13.27
CA GLY A 87 -9.34 -9.41 13.83
C GLY A 87 -8.49 -8.36 13.12
N LEU A 88 -7.31 -8.72 12.56
CA LEU A 88 -6.55 -7.80 11.72
C LEU A 88 -7.31 -7.47 10.43
N CYS A 89 -7.92 -8.47 9.79
CA CYS A 89 -8.73 -8.24 8.59
C CYS A 89 -9.91 -7.31 8.89
N TYR A 90 -10.62 -7.54 9.99
CA TYR A 90 -11.74 -6.68 10.39
C TYR A 90 -11.30 -5.23 10.64
N ALA A 91 -10.18 -5.05 11.36
CA ALA A 91 -9.63 -3.72 11.60
C ALA A 91 -9.20 -3.00 10.32
N ILE A 92 -8.68 -3.75 9.33
CA ILE A 92 -8.37 -3.19 8.01
C ILE A 92 -9.65 -2.77 7.29
N CYS A 93 -10.68 -3.63 7.27
CA CYS A 93 -11.95 -3.33 6.59
C CYS A 93 -12.66 -2.13 7.23
N ASP A 94 -12.74 -2.06 8.55
CA ASP A 94 -13.27 -0.89 9.27
C ASP A 94 -12.48 0.39 8.90
N GLY A 95 -11.16 0.27 8.80
CA GLY A 95 -10.31 1.37 8.40
C GLY A 95 -10.50 1.78 6.94
N LEU A 96 -10.74 0.83 6.03
CA LEU A 96 -11.06 1.11 4.62
C LEU A 96 -12.41 1.82 4.47
N ASP A 97 -13.42 1.39 5.21
CA ASP A 97 -14.74 2.04 5.24
C ASP A 97 -14.62 3.48 5.73
N TRP A 98 -13.88 3.70 6.82
CA TRP A 98 -13.59 5.04 7.31
C TRP A 98 -12.83 5.87 6.26
N PHE A 99 -11.80 5.30 5.64
CA PHE A 99 -10.96 6.00 4.66
C PHE A 99 -11.74 6.36 3.39
N LYS A 100 -12.65 5.51 2.96
CA LYS A 100 -13.53 5.77 1.82
C LYS A 100 -14.27 7.10 1.96
N GLU A 101 -14.74 7.42 3.17
CA GLU A 101 -15.44 8.68 3.46
C GLU A 101 -14.48 9.85 3.64
N LYS A 102 -13.20 9.59 3.93
CA LYS A 102 -12.22 10.59 4.36
C LYS A 102 -11.09 10.86 3.36
N LYS A 103 -11.05 10.21 2.22
CA LYS A 103 -10.02 10.41 1.20
C LYS A 103 -9.88 11.86 0.77
N ALA A 104 -10.98 12.61 0.68
CA ALA A 104 -10.98 14.03 0.34
C ALA A 104 -10.27 14.92 1.39
N GLU A 105 -10.12 14.44 2.63
CA GLU A 105 -9.41 15.14 3.70
C GLU A 105 -7.88 14.91 3.65
N PHE A 106 -7.40 14.05 2.75
CA PHE A 106 -5.98 13.84 2.55
C PHE A 106 -5.37 14.98 1.71
N HIS A 107 -4.59 15.85 2.33
CA HIS A 107 -4.06 17.07 1.69
C HIS A 107 -2.54 17.11 1.54
N TYR A 108 -1.78 16.15 2.07
CA TYR A 108 -0.33 16.12 1.92
C TYR A 108 0.10 15.96 0.46
N PRO A 109 1.27 16.54 0.07
CA PRO A 109 1.92 16.12 -1.17
C PRO A 109 2.06 14.58 -1.19
N VAL A 110 1.68 13.95 -2.29
CA VAL A 110 1.69 12.48 -2.36
C VAL A 110 2.21 11.95 -3.69
N LEU A 111 3.08 10.96 -3.60
CA LEU A 111 3.47 10.10 -4.72
C LEU A 111 2.86 8.72 -4.51
N MET A 112 1.98 8.32 -5.40
CA MET A 112 1.37 7.00 -5.40
C MET A 112 2.04 6.13 -6.46
N THR A 113 2.63 5.02 -6.05
CA THR A 113 3.33 4.10 -6.96
C THR A 113 2.71 2.71 -6.91
N HIS A 114 2.62 2.02 -8.06
CA HIS A 114 2.03 0.69 -8.14
C HIS A 114 2.61 -0.11 -9.30
N GLY A 115 2.70 -1.42 -9.16
CA GLY A 115 2.99 -2.33 -10.25
C GLY A 115 1.73 -2.64 -11.07
N GLU A 116 1.81 -2.55 -12.38
CA GLU A 116 0.65 -2.81 -13.26
C GLU A 116 0.11 -4.25 -13.12
N LYS A 117 1.04 -5.20 -12.86
CA LYS A 117 0.71 -6.63 -12.69
C LYS A 117 0.66 -7.06 -11.22
N ASP A 118 0.40 -6.13 -10.31
CA ASP A 118 0.17 -6.45 -8.91
C ASP A 118 -0.97 -7.49 -8.79
N GLY A 119 -0.61 -8.70 -8.37
CA GLY A 119 -1.57 -9.81 -8.22
C GLY A 119 -2.21 -9.87 -6.83
N LEU A 120 -1.87 -8.95 -5.94
CA LEU A 120 -2.37 -8.91 -4.55
C LEU A 120 -3.30 -7.72 -4.34
N VAL A 121 -2.81 -6.52 -4.55
CA VAL A 121 -3.59 -5.29 -4.42
C VAL A 121 -3.92 -4.75 -5.82
N SER A 122 -5.19 -4.55 -6.08
CA SER A 122 -5.62 -4.02 -7.37
C SER A 122 -5.03 -2.63 -7.63
N VAL A 123 -4.46 -2.43 -8.81
CA VAL A 123 -4.01 -1.10 -9.26
C VAL A 123 -5.15 -0.07 -9.25
N GLN A 124 -6.40 -0.54 -9.31
CA GLN A 124 -7.58 0.31 -9.21
C GLN A 124 -7.64 1.07 -7.87
N ASP A 125 -7.11 0.47 -6.78
CA ASP A 125 -7.00 1.13 -5.47
C ASP A 125 -6.21 2.45 -5.58
N THR A 126 -5.10 2.42 -6.32
CA THR A 126 -4.28 3.62 -6.57
C THR A 126 -4.99 4.63 -7.46
N TYR A 127 -5.70 4.20 -8.50
CA TYR A 127 -6.47 5.11 -9.37
C TYR A 127 -7.58 5.81 -8.60
N ASP A 128 -8.33 5.07 -7.77
CA ASP A 128 -9.42 5.63 -6.97
C ASP A 128 -8.88 6.60 -5.91
N PHE A 129 -7.81 6.23 -5.22
CA PHE A 129 -7.19 7.13 -4.25
C PHE A 129 -6.63 8.40 -4.91
N PHE A 130 -5.96 8.28 -6.07
CA PHE A 130 -5.48 9.43 -6.82
C PHE A 130 -6.61 10.38 -7.23
N LYS A 131 -7.74 9.83 -7.67
CA LYS A 131 -8.92 10.61 -8.06
C LYS A 131 -9.54 11.35 -6.87
N GLU A 132 -9.68 10.66 -5.73
CA GLU A 132 -10.49 11.10 -4.58
C GLU A 132 -9.70 11.90 -3.52
N ALA A 133 -8.36 11.74 -3.47
CA ALA A 133 -7.53 12.50 -2.53
C ALA A 133 -7.65 14.02 -2.76
N GLY A 134 -7.86 14.78 -1.67
CA GLY A 134 -7.96 16.24 -1.68
C GLY A 134 -6.64 16.98 -1.87
N SER A 135 -5.52 16.27 -1.94
CA SER A 135 -4.20 16.86 -2.19
C SER A 135 -4.15 17.62 -3.52
N LYS A 136 -3.56 18.80 -3.51
CA LYS A 136 -3.29 19.60 -4.71
C LYS A 136 -1.94 19.28 -5.37
N ASP A 137 -1.05 18.60 -4.65
CA ASP A 137 0.24 18.13 -5.13
C ASP A 137 0.25 16.60 -5.09
N LYS A 138 -0.29 15.97 -6.13
CA LYS A 138 -0.37 14.52 -6.23
C LYS A 138 0.18 14.02 -7.55
N GLN A 139 1.01 13.00 -7.46
CA GLN A 139 1.57 12.30 -8.61
C GLN A 139 1.29 10.81 -8.49
N MET A 140 1.15 10.15 -9.63
CA MET A 140 0.97 8.71 -9.71
C MET A 140 1.93 8.14 -10.75
N LYS A 141 2.56 7.01 -10.42
CA LYS A 141 3.39 6.22 -11.34
C LYS A 141 2.96 4.76 -11.29
N ILE A 142 2.52 4.26 -12.43
CA ILE A 142 2.23 2.84 -12.63
C ILE A 142 3.37 2.24 -13.45
N TYR A 143 4.03 1.23 -12.89
CA TYR A 143 5.16 0.56 -13.53
C TYR A 143 4.67 -0.66 -14.31
N GLY A 144 4.77 -0.58 -15.64
CA GLY A 144 4.35 -1.65 -16.54
C GLY A 144 5.11 -2.94 -16.30
N GLY A 145 4.39 -4.06 -16.20
CA GLY A 145 4.97 -5.38 -16.03
C GLY A 145 5.45 -5.72 -14.61
N LEU A 146 5.47 -4.78 -13.66
CA LEU A 146 5.89 -5.03 -12.29
C LEU A 146 4.73 -5.55 -11.43
N PHE A 147 5.07 -6.35 -10.41
CA PHE A 147 4.15 -6.94 -9.46
C PHE A 147 4.02 -6.07 -8.20
N HIS A 148 3.63 -6.69 -7.07
CA HIS A 148 3.31 -5.98 -5.83
C HIS A 148 4.52 -5.26 -5.21
N GLU A 149 5.64 -5.99 -5.05
CA GLU A 149 6.86 -5.48 -4.41
C GLU A 149 7.75 -4.72 -5.39
N ILE A 150 7.28 -3.60 -5.94
CA ILE A 150 8.01 -2.81 -6.94
C ILE A 150 9.42 -2.36 -6.48
N LEU A 151 9.65 -2.33 -5.16
CA LEU A 151 10.96 -2.00 -4.55
C LEU A 151 11.92 -3.19 -4.51
N ASN A 152 11.48 -4.37 -4.91
CA ASN A 152 12.27 -5.60 -4.99
C ASN A 152 12.35 -6.16 -6.42
N GLU A 153 11.71 -5.50 -7.39
CA GLU A 153 11.74 -5.87 -8.80
C GLU A 153 13.11 -5.65 -9.45
N TYR A 154 13.32 -6.23 -10.62
CA TYR A 154 14.58 -6.13 -11.38
C TYR A 154 14.99 -4.68 -11.69
N CYS A 155 14.05 -3.75 -11.78
CA CYS A 155 14.29 -2.32 -12.02
C CYS A 155 14.09 -1.45 -10.75
N LYS A 156 14.24 -2.03 -9.55
CA LYS A 156 14.04 -1.34 -8.27
C LYS A 156 14.80 -0.02 -8.14
N ASP A 157 15.99 0.06 -8.73
CA ASP A 157 16.82 1.27 -8.65
C ASP A 157 16.18 2.44 -9.40
N GLU A 158 15.46 2.18 -10.49
CA GLU A 158 14.66 3.18 -11.21
C GLU A 158 13.49 3.65 -10.33
N VAL A 159 12.75 2.70 -9.75
CA VAL A 159 11.61 2.99 -8.85
C VAL A 159 12.05 3.82 -7.65
N ILE A 160 13.14 3.42 -6.99
CA ILE A 160 13.72 4.14 -5.84
C ILE A 160 14.21 5.52 -6.28
N GLY A 161 14.89 5.62 -7.43
CA GLY A 161 15.35 6.88 -8.00
C GLY A 161 14.21 7.86 -8.27
N ASP A 162 13.06 7.37 -8.73
CA ASP A 162 11.84 8.18 -8.92
C ASP A 162 11.32 8.75 -7.60
N MET A 163 11.28 7.92 -6.55
CA MET A 163 10.87 8.36 -5.21
C MET A 163 11.82 9.41 -4.64
N ILE A 164 13.14 9.20 -4.78
CA ILE A 164 14.17 10.13 -4.33
C ILE A 164 14.01 11.47 -5.04
N ARG A 165 13.93 11.48 -6.38
CA ARG A 165 13.72 12.70 -7.16
C ARG A 165 12.46 13.45 -6.75
N TRP A 166 11.39 12.70 -6.47
CA TRP A 166 10.14 13.31 -6.01
C TRP A 166 10.29 13.98 -4.64
N MET A 167 11.09 13.38 -3.73
CA MET A 167 11.39 13.96 -2.42
C MET A 167 12.31 15.20 -2.52
N GLU A 168 13.35 15.14 -3.36
CA GLU A 168 14.37 16.19 -3.50
C GLU A 168 13.77 17.55 -3.87
N VAL A 169 12.76 17.57 -4.75
CA VAL A 169 12.10 18.83 -5.13
C VAL A 169 11.16 19.40 -4.06
N ARG A 170 11.02 18.74 -2.90
CA ARG A 170 10.17 19.11 -1.76
C ARG A 170 10.94 19.34 -0.47
N ILE A 171 12.26 19.30 -0.52
CA ILE A 171 13.17 19.61 0.61
C ILE A 171 13.44 21.15 0.73
#